data_c1209e0cac91df706314f726dcab5082
#
_entry.id   c1209e0cac91df706314f726dcab5082
#
_cell.length_a   1.000
_cell.length_b   1.000
_cell.length_c   1.000
_cell.angle_alpha   90.00
_cell.angle_beta   90.00
_cell.angle_gamma   90.00
#
_symmetry.space_group_name_H-M   'P 1'
#
loop_
_entity.id
_entity.type
_entity.pdbx_description
1 polymer ?
#
loop_
_entity_poly.entity_id
_entity_poly.type
_entity_poly.pdbx_seq_one_letter_code
_entity_poly.pdbx_strand_id
1 'polypeptide(L)'
;VVFILVDDLGYMDIGANNPKTFYETPNVDALAASGVRFTNGYAANPVCSPTRYSIMTGKYPSRTNATNYFSGARAGKFLPAELYNRMDLEENTIAERFKDAGYKTAFFGKWHLGPTEEYWPKHQGFDLNYGGFSRGAPPGGYFSPYKNPRLKDGPDREHLTGRLTNEVLRTLEESKDRPFFIYLSYYTVHTPLQAPKDLVQKYRAKATR
;
A
#
# COMPACT_ATOMS: atom_id res chain seq x y z
N VAL A 1 16.02 -2.49 -4.15
CA VAL A 1 15.12 -1.37 -3.75
C VAL A 1 13.92 -1.93 -3.00
N VAL A 2 13.57 -1.31 -1.85
CA VAL A 2 12.32 -1.55 -1.13
C VAL A 2 11.51 -0.26 -1.12
N PHE A 3 10.31 -0.29 -1.69
CA PHE A 3 9.35 0.81 -1.67
C PHE A 3 8.22 0.47 -0.70
N ILE A 4 8.01 1.32 0.31
CA ILE A 4 6.99 1.11 1.34
C ILE A 4 5.92 2.19 1.22
N LEU A 5 4.66 1.77 1.04
CA LEU A 5 3.50 2.65 1.02
C LEU A 5 2.59 2.31 2.20
N VAL A 6 2.25 3.31 3.01
CA VAL A 6 1.30 3.19 4.12
C VAL A 6 0.03 3.92 3.75
N ASP A 7 -1.10 3.21 3.75
CA ASP A 7 -2.38 3.72 3.27
C ASP A 7 -3.05 4.63 4.29
N ASP A 8 -3.51 5.80 3.86
CA ASP A 8 -4.18 6.81 4.71
C ASP A 8 -3.35 7.35 5.89
N LEU A 9 -2.03 7.18 5.90
CA LEU A 9 -1.18 7.73 6.95
C LEU A 9 -1.04 9.26 6.79
N GLY A 10 -1.48 10.00 7.79
CA GLY A 10 -1.39 11.46 7.80
C GLY A 10 0.05 11.96 7.98
N TYR A 11 0.41 13.04 7.28
CA TYR A 11 1.73 13.67 7.37
C TYR A 11 2.12 14.01 8.83
N MET A 12 1.15 14.49 9.61
CA MET A 12 1.35 14.91 10.99
C MET A 12 1.24 13.78 12.03
N ASP A 13 1.01 12.54 11.57
CA ASP A 13 0.85 11.37 12.46
C ASP A 13 2.16 10.64 12.74
N ILE A 14 3.28 11.10 12.17
CA ILE A 14 4.62 10.55 12.40
C ILE A 14 5.50 11.53 13.17
N GLY A 15 6.30 11.02 14.11
CA GLY A 15 7.14 11.83 15.01
C GLY A 15 8.14 12.70 14.28
N ALA A 16 8.77 12.19 13.21
CA ALA A 16 9.72 12.93 12.38
C ALA A 16 9.13 14.23 11.78
N ASN A 17 7.83 14.29 11.52
CA ASN A 17 7.14 15.49 11.01
C ASN A 17 6.47 16.31 12.11
N ASN A 18 6.03 15.64 13.18
CA ASN A 18 5.32 16.27 14.28
C ASN A 18 5.75 15.63 15.61
N PRO A 19 6.73 16.21 16.34
CA PRO A 19 7.17 15.67 17.62
C PRO A 19 6.08 15.66 18.71
N LYS A 20 4.96 16.35 18.50
CA LYS A 20 3.80 16.40 19.41
C LYS A 20 2.69 15.42 19.01
N THR A 21 2.91 14.57 18.01
CA THR A 21 1.90 13.59 17.61
C THR A 21 1.55 12.65 18.76
N PHE A 22 0.29 12.24 18.82
CA PHE A 22 -0.18 11.24 19.79
C PHE A 22 0.45 9.87 19.54
N TYR A 23 0.76 9.56 18.29
CA TYR A 23 1.28 8.27 17.87
C TYR A 23 2.80 8.17 18.06
N GLU A 24 3.28 6.97 18.31
CA GLU A 24 4.71 6.67 18.46
C GLU A 24 5.20 5.94 17.22
N THR A 25 6.14 6.54 16.51
CA THR A 25 6.66 6.02 15.23
C THR A 25 8.19 5.87 15.23
N PRO A 26 8.78 5.22 16.27
CA PRO A 26 10.23 5.26 16.50
C PRO A 26 11.05 4.71 15.33
N ASN A 27 10.56 3.68 14.63
CA ASN A 27 11.28 3.09 13.50
C ASN A 27 11.23 3.98 12.25
N VAL A 28 10.09 4.65 12.00
CA VAL A 28 9.98 5.64 10.91
C VAL A 28 10.83 6.87 11.22
N ASP A 29 10.85 7.31 12.48
CA ASP A 29 11.64 8.44 12.93
C ASP A 29 13.15 8.15 12.82
N ALA A 30 13.59 6.94 13.17
CA ALA A 30 14.96 6.49 12.99
C ALA A 30 15.36 6.43 11.52
N LEU A 31 14.48 5.93 10.64
CA LEU A 31 14.71 5.93 9.20
C LEU A 31 14.85 7.35 8.65
N ALA A 32 13.97 8.26 9.08
CA ALA A 32 14.03 9.68 8.68
C ALA A 32 15.33 10.36 9.16
N ALA A 33 15.83 10.01 10.34
CA ALA A 33 17.07 10.54 10.89
C ALA A 33 18.33 10.00 10.18
N SER A 34 18.26 8.79 9.62
CA SER A 34 19.38 8.14 8.91
C SER A 34 19.38 8.38 7.40
N GLY A 35 18.34 8.99 6.85
CA GLY A 35 18.15 9.18 5.43
C GLY A 35 17.80 10.61 5.03
N VAL A 36 17.09 10.75 3.92
CA VAL A 36 16.58 12.03 3.41
C VAL A 36 15.08 12.12 3.61
N ARG A 37 14.63 13.20 4.24
CA ARG A 37 13.22 13.52 4.42
C ARG A 37 12.80 14.62 3.44
N PHE A 38 11.85 14.31 2.57
CA PHE A 38 11.23 15.29 1.66
C PHE A 38 10.10 16.02 2.38
N THR A 39 10.31 17.27 2.75
CA THR A 39 9.32 18.08 3.48
C THR A 39 8.16 18.55 2.60
N ASN A 40 8.35 18.59 1.29
CA ASN A 40 7.37 18.98 0.28
C ASN A 40 7.05 17.82 -0.68
N GLY A 41 6.99 16.59 -0.16
CA GLY A 41 6.51 15.42 -0.91
C GLY A 41 4.99 15.34 -0.83
N TYR A 42 4.31 15.33 -1.99
CA TYR A 42 2.86 15.29 -2.07
C TYR A 42 2.37 14.04 -2.78
N ALA A 43 1.29 13.43 -2.27
CA ALA A 43 0.55 12.42 -3.03
C ALA A 43 -0.13 13.08 -4.24
N ALA A 44 -0.23 12.37 -5.35
CA ALA A 44 -0.85 12.89 -6.57
C ALA A 44 -2.36 13.13 -6.41
N ASN A 45 -2.99 12.47 -5.44
CA ASN A 45 -4.42 12.60 -5.14
C ASN A 45 -4.67 12.15 -3.69
N PRO A 46 -5.67 12.70 -2.96
CA PRO A 46 -5.96 12.33 -1.58
C PRO A 46 -6.67 10.97 -1.40
N VAL A 47 -6.89 10.20 -2.47
CA VAL A 47 -7.50 8.87 -2.41
C VAL A 47 -6.63 7.79 -3.08
N CYS A 48 -6.96 6.52 -2.80
CA CYS A 48 -6.07 5.37 -3.04
C CYS A 48 -5.72 5.10 -4.52
N SER A 49 -6.69 4.76 -5.39
CA SER A 49 -6.38 4.30 -6.76
C SER A 49 -5.66 5.34 -7.61
N PRO A 50 -6.04 6.64 -7.62
CA PRO A 50 -5.33 7.64 -8.40
C PRO A 50 -3.85 7.78 -8.01
N THR A 51 -3.56 7.88 -6.71
CA THR A 51 -2.18 7.97 -6.23
C THR A 51 -1.38 6.71 -6.55
N ARG A 52 -1.99 5.52 -6.40
CA ARG A 52 -1.34 4.23 -6.74
C ARG A 52 -1.04 4.13 -8.23
N TYR A 53 -1.97 4.55 -9.07
CA TYR A 53 -1.77 4.62 -10.52
C TYR A 53 -0.60 5.56 -10.86
N SER A 54 -0.58 6.74 -10.25
CA SER A 54 0.50 7.71 -10.45
C SER A 54 1.87 7.18 -10.00
N ILE A 55 1.95 6.46 -8.88
CA ILE A 55 3.18 5.82 -8.40
C ILE A 55 3.66 4.77 -9.41
N MET A 56 2.74 3.97 -9.95
CA MET A 56 3.11 2.90 -10.90
C MET A 56 3.58 3.44 -12.24
N THR A 57 3.02 4.55 -12.73
CA THR A 57 3.19 5.00 -14.12
C THR A 57 3.90 6.36 -14.27
N GLY A 58 4.05 7.13 -13.19
CA GLY A 58 4.55 8.51 -13.25
C GLY A 58 3.59 9.51 -13.88
N LYS A 59 2.33 9.13 -14.11
CA LYS A 59 1.30 9.99 -14.73
C LYS A 59 0.39 10.61 -13.68
N TYR A 60 0.01 11.88 -13.87
CA TYR A 60 -1.03 12.51 -13.04
C TYR A 60 -2.41 11.90 -13.29
N PRO A 61 -3.30 11.86 -12.27
CA PRO A 61 -4.63 11.26 -12.38
C PRO A 61 -5.50 11.80 -13.53
N SER A 62 -5.37 13.10 -13.84
CA SER A 62 -6.07 13.72 -14.96
C SER A 62 -5.65 13.22 -16.34
N ARG A 63 -4.47 12.61 -16.46
CA ARG A 63 -3.98 12.01 -17.71
C ARG A 63 -4.47 10.58 -17.92
N THR A 64 -4.95 9.94 -16.87
CA THR A 64 -5.35 8.53 -16.87
C THR A 64 -6.85 8.34 -16.62
N ASN A 65 -7.62 9.44 -16.47
CA ASN A 65 -9.01 9.42 -16.02
C ASN A 65 -9.25 8.62 -14.71
N ALA A 66 -8.19 8.37 -13.96
CA ALA A 66 -8.24 7.74 -12.64
C ALA A 66 -8.30 8.83 -11.55
N THR A 67 -9.39 9.61 -11.53
CA THR A 67 -9.51 10.81 -10.68
C THR A 67 -10.19 10.56 -9.35
N ASN A 68 -10.70 9.34 -9.11
CA ASN A 68 -11.27 8.90 -7.84
C ASN A 68 -10.84 7.45 -7.59
N TYR A 69 -11.09 6.92 -6.35
CA TYR A 69 -10.85 5.50 -6.10
C TYR A 69 -11.73 4.65 -7.03
N PHE A 70 -11.21 3.53 -7.48
CA PHE A 70 -11.93 2.68 -8.42
C PHE A 70 -13.21 2.14 -7.78
N SER A 71 -14.29 2.11 -8.56
CA SER A 71 -15.68 1.96 -8.12
C SER A 71 -16.25 3.13 -7.28
N GLY A 72 -15.55 4.27 -7.19
CA GLY A 72 -15.97 5.46 -6.42
C GLY A 72 -16.89 6.44 -7.17
N ALA A 73 -17.45 6.05 -8.31
CA ALA A 73 -18.43 6.88 -9.01
C ALA A 73 -19.66 7.11 -8.11
N ARG A 74 -20.08 8.38 -7.99
CA ARG A 74 -21.23 8.76 -7.15
C ARG A 74 -22.25 9.53 -7.98
N ALA A 75 -23.52 9.16 -7.85
CA ALA A 75 -24.61 10.01 -8.30
C ALA A 75 -24.70 11.28 -7.45
N GLY A 76 -24.96 12.42 -8.06
CA GLY A 76 -25.06 13.69 -7.39
C GLY A 76 -25.81 14.72 -8.23
N LYS A 77 -25.79 15.99 -7.76
CA LYS A 77 -26.42 17.10 -8.49
C LYS A 77 -25.76 17.34 -9.87
N PHE A 78 -24.47 17.03 -9.96
CA PHE A 78 -23.73 17.13 -11.22
C PHE A 78 -23.38 15.71 -11.72
N LEU A 79 -23.28 15.54 -13.02
CA LEU A 79 -22.78 14.32 -13.61
C LEU A 79 -21.32 14.10 -13.15
N PRO A 80 -20.96 12.89 -12.71
CA PRO A 80 -19.58 12.57 -12.38
C PRO A 80 -18.72 12.63 -13.65
N ALA A 81 -17.43 12.97 -13.47
CA ALA A 81 -16.47 12.74 -14.54
C ALA A 81 -16.39 11.24 -14.87
N GLU A 82 -16.09 10.91 -16.11
CA GLU A 82 -15.78 9.54 -16.49
C GLU A 82 -14.62 9.03 -15.62
N LEU A 83 -14.84 7.89 -14.97
CA LEU A 83 -13.87 7.25 -14.09
C LEU A 83 -13.40 5.94 -14.71
N TYR A 84 -12.11 5.88 -14.97
CA TYR A 84 -11.47 4.67 -15.45
C TYR A 84 -11.13 3.77 -14.24
N ASN A 85 -11.70 2.56 -14.21
CA ASN A 85 -11.68 1.68 -13.02
C ASN A 85 -10.57 0.62 -13.05
N ARG A 86 -9.53 0.83 -13.87
CA ARG A 86 -8.38 -0.07 -13.96
C ARG A 86 -7.13 0.68 -14.42
N MET A 87 -5.99 0.11 -14.16
CA MET A 87 -4.74 0.47 -14.81
C MET A 87 -4.57 -0.41 -16.04
N ASP A 88 -4.43 0.21 -17.21
CA ASP A 88 -4.32 -0.52 -18.48
C ASP A 88 -3.02 -1.33 -18.56
N LEU A 89 -3.07 -2.43 -19.31
CA LEU A 89 -1.91 -3.31 -19.51
C LEU A 89 -0.85 -2.69 -20.43
N GLU A 90 -1.24 -1.69 -21.20
CA GLU A 90 -0.35 -0.92 -22.08
C GLU A 90 0.46 0.14 -21.33
N GLU A 91 0.18 0.34 -20.06
CA GLU A 91 0.95 1.27 -19.24
C GLU A 91 2.35 0.74 -18.97
N ASN A 92 3.33 1.63 -19.06
CA ASN A 92 4.70 1.34 -18.65
C ASN A 92 4.84 1.54 -17.14
N THR A 93 4.86 0.47 -16.39
CA THR A 93 4.95 0.54 -14.94
C THR A 93 6.39 0.58 -14.44
N ILE A 94 6.58 1.15 -13.23
CA ILE A 94 7.89 1.10 -12.56
C ILE A 94 8.37 -0.34 -12.34
N ALA A 95 7.45 -1.28 -12.09
CA ALA A 95 7.80 -2.68 -11.89
C ALA A 95 8.34 -3.33 -13.16
N GLU A 96 7.73 -3.05 -14.32
CA GLU A 96 8.23 -3.50 -15.62
C GLU A 96 9.62 -2.94 -15.90
N ARG A 97 9.87 -1.68 -15.61
CA ARG A 97 11.21 -1.08 -15.79
C ARG A 97 12.27 -1.73 -14.91
N PHE A 98 11.95 -2.05 -13.66
CA PHE A 98 12.86 -2.82 -12.82
C PHE A 98 13.08 -4.24 -13.35
N LYS A 99 12.02 -4.90 -13.83
CA LYS A 99 12.09 -6.23 -14.43
C LYS A 99 12.96 -6.24 -15.69
N ASP A 100 12.78 -5.28 -16.60
CA ASP A 100 13.59 -5.10 -17.81
C ASP A 100 15.07 -4.89 -17.48
N ALA A 101 15.35 -4.23 -16.34
CA ALA A 101 16.70 -4.05 -15.82
C ALA A 101 17.25 -5.28 -15.06
N GLY A 102 16.56 -6.44 -15.10
CA GLY A 102 17.01 -7.70 -14.50
C GLY A 102 16.73 -7.84 -12.99
N TYR A 103 15.93 -6.97 -12.41
CA TYR A 103 15.53 -7.08 -11.00
C TYR A 103 14.44 -8.14 -10.81
N LYS A 104 14.51 -8.89 -9.71
CA LYS A 104 13.36 -9.65 -9.20
C LYS A 104 12.34 -8.68 -8.63
N THR A 105 11.09 -8.76 -9.09
CA THR A 105 10.03 -7.83 -8.70
C THR A 105 8.99 -8.52 -7.84
N ALA A 106 8.60 -7.92 -6.71
CA ALA A 106 7.63 -8.51 -5.79
C ALA A 106 6.69 -7.47 -5.20
N PHE A 107 5.39 -7.79 -5.20
CA PHE A 107 4.33 -6.95 -4.67
C PHE A 107 3.68 -7.57 -3.43
N PHE A 108 3.43 -6.75 -2.41
CA PHE A 108 2.83 -7.18 -1.14
C PHE A 108 1.73 -6.20 -0.71
N GLY A 109 0.52 -6.72 -0.45
CA GLY A 109 -0.58 -5.99 0.16
C GLY A 109 -1.58 -5.37 -0.80
N LYS A 110 -2.00 -4.13 -0.56
CA LYS A 110 -3.09 -3.45 -1.26
C LYS A 110 -2.70 -3.03 -2.67
N TRP A 111 -3.39 -3.58 -3.68
CA TRP A 111 -3.24 -3.18 -5.08
C TRP A 111 -4.24 -2.08 -5.49
N HIS A 112 -5.51 -2.44 -5.59
CA HIS A 112 -6.64 -1.56 -5.90
C HIS A 112 -6.51 -0.82 -7.26
N LEU A 113 -5.92 -1.49 -8.27
CA LEU A 113 -5.70 -0.94 -9.62
C LEU A 113 -6.33 -1.77 -10.75
N GLY A 114 -7.34 -2.60 -10.44
CA GLY A 114 -8.10 -3.32 -11.45
C GLY A 114 -9.09 -4.31 -10.86
N PRO A 115 -10.24 -4.51 -11.53
CA PRO A 115 -11.34 -5.32 -10.99
C PRO A 115 -11.09 -6.82 -11.08
N THR A 116 -10.37 -7.27 -12.10
CA THR A 116 -10.16 -8.68 -12.44
C THR A 116 -8.66 -9.04 -12.43
N GLU A 117 -8.37 -10.34 -12.39
CA GLU A 117 -7.01 -10.87 -12.22
C GLU A 117 -6.03 -10.40 -13.28
N GLU A 118 -6.48 -10.21 -14.50
CA GLU A 118 -5.68 -9.74 -15.62
C GLU A 118 -5.03 -8.36 -15.41
N TYR A 119 -5.59 -7.52 -14.50
CA TYR A 119 -5.05 -6.21 -14.12
C TYR A 119 -4.28 -6.22 -12.80
N TRP A 120 -4.04 -7.41 -12.19
CA TRP A 120 -3.35 -7.49 -10.92
C TRP A 120 -1.82 -7.52 -11.08
N PRO A 121 -1.05 -7.43 -9.98
CA PRO A 121 0.39 -7.18 -10.03
C PRO A 121 1.19 -8.05 -10.99
N LYS A 122 0.84 -9.34 -11.13
CA LYS A 122 1.58 -10.26 -12.03
C LYS A 122 1.52 -9.86 -13.51
N HIS A 123 0.48 -9.18 -13.91
CA HIS A 123 0.29 -8.67 -15.28
C HIS A 123 0.77 -7.23 -15.45
N GLN A 124 1.35 -6.65 -14.39
CA GLN A 124 1.83 -5.28 -14.32
C GLN A 124 3.32 -5.21 -13.88
N GLY A 125 4.09 -6.22 -14.27
CA GLY A 125 5.55 -6.25 -14.09
C GLY A 125 6.06 -6.93 -12.82
N PHE A 126 5.20 -7.47 -11.94
CA PHE A 126 5.66 -8.17 -10.75
C PHE A 126 5.77 -9.70 -10.96
N ASP A 127 6.89 -10.29 -10.57
CA ASP A 127 7.10 -11.75 -10.57
C ASP A 127 6.31 -12.43 -9.45
N LEU A 128 6.23 -11.79 -8.28
CA LEU A 128 5.52 -12.28 -7.10
C LEU A 128 4.41 -11.33 -6.68
N ASN A 129 3.29 -11.91 -6.20
CA ASN A 129 2.14 -11.16 -5.69
C ASN A 129 1.60 -11.80 -4.42
N TYR A 130 1.74 -11.13 -3.28
CA TYR A 130 1.22 -11.52 -1.98
C TYR A 130 0.14 -10.53 -1.52
N GLY A 131 -1.12 -10.85 -1.79
CA GLY A 131 -2.27 -10.08 -1.34
C GLY A 131 -2.76 -8.98 -2.28
N GLY A 132 -2.10 -8.73 -3.41
CA GLY A 132 -2.52 -7.73 -4.40
C GLY A 132 -3.70 -8.21 -5.24
N PHE A 133 -4.84 -7.50 -5.16
CA PHE A 133 -6.06 -7.76 -5.92
C PHE A 133 -6.99 -6.52 -5.94
N SER A 134 -8.24 -6.69 -6.38
CA SER A 134 -9.16 -5.58 -6.66
C SER A 134 -9.59 -4.73 -5.46
N ARG A 135 -9.57 -5.26 -4.22
CA ARG A 135 -10.15 -4.57 -3.06
C ARG A 135 -9.25 -3.48 -2.49
N GLY A 136 -9.87 -2.34 -2.14
CA GLY A 136 -9.20 -1.23 -1.47
C GLY A 136 -9.11 -1.36 0.05
N ALA A 137 -9.83 -2.32 0.66
CA ALA A 137 -9.78 -2.65 2.08
C ALA A 137 -9.55 -4.15 2.25
N PRO A 138 -8.99 -4.61 3.39
CA PRO A 138 -8.79 -6.03 3.64
C PRO A 138 -10.14 -6.74 3.81
N PRO A 139 -10.49 -7.73 2.96
CA PRO A 139 -11.86 -8.28 2.92
C PRO A 139 -12.25 -9.07 4.17
N GLY A 140 -11.29 -9.68 4.86
CA GLY A 140 -11.48 -10.34 6.16
C GLY A 140 -11.15 -9.45 7.36
N GLY A 141 -10.82 -8.18 7.14
CA GLY A 141 -10.23 -7.31 8.16
C GLY A 141 -8.73 -7.57 8.35
N TYR A 142 -8.18 -7.05 9.46
CA TYR A 142 -6.73 -7.12 9.73
C TYR A 142 -6.27 -8.38 10.47
N PHE A 143 -7.18 -9.29 10.78
CA PHE A 143 -6.82 -10.54 11.46
C PHE A 143 -7.19 -11.75 10.60
N SER A 144 -6.36 -12.78 10.63
CA SER A 144 -6.66 -14.07 9.99
C SER A 144 -7.98 -14.61 10.53
N PRO A 145 -8.86 -15.16 9.64
CA PRO A 145 -8.69 -15.37 8.20
C PRO A 145 -8.86 -14.10 7.37
N TYR A 146 -7.90 -13.83 6.48
CA TYR A 146 -7.85 -12.58 5.68
C TYR A 146 -8.87 -12.55 4.54
N LYS A 147 -9.36 -13.72 4.12
CA LYS A 147 -10.28 -13.86 2.97
C LYS A 147 -9.74 -13.21 1.69
N ASN A 148 -8.41 -13.24 1.51
CA ASN A 148 -7.71 -12.64 0.38
C ASN A 148 -7.34 -13.72 -0.64
N PRO A 149 -7.72 -13.61 -1.92
CA PRO A 149 -7.48 -14.65 -2.92
C PRO A 149 -5.98 -14.84 -3.27
N ARG A 150 -5.12 -13.90 -2.86
CA ARG A 150 -3.67 -13.89 -3.15
C ARG A 150 -2.80 -13.94 -1.90
N LEU A 151 -3.38 -14.19 -0.76
CA LEU A 151 -2.66 -14.37 0.50
C LEU A 151 -3.33 -15.49 1.30
N LYS A 152 -2.60 -16.57 1.54
CA LYS A 152 -3.10 -17.66 2.39
C LYS A 152 -3.31 -17.16 3.81
N ASP A 153 -4.38 -17.63 4.43
CA ASP A 153 -4.62 -17.39 5.84
C ASP A 153 -3.46 -17.93 6.69
N GLY A 154 -3.12 -17.20 7.71
CA GLY A 154 -2.14 -17.59 8.70
C GLY A 154 -2.80 -18.17 9.96
N PRO A 155 -2.04 -18.34 11.05
CA PRO A 155 -2.57 -18.72 12.36
C PRO A 155 -3.73 -17.81 12.78
N ASP A 156 -4.60 -18.35 13.63
CA ASP A 156 -5.73 -17.57 14.17
C ASP A 156 -5.24 -16.26 14.80
N ARG A 157 -5.93 -15.18 14.44
CA ARG A 157 -5.62 -13.81 14.88
C ARG A 157 -4.23 -13.27 14.50
N GLU A 158 -3.50 -13.88 13.56
CA GLU A 158 -2.32 -13.25 12.99
C GLU A 158 -2.70 -11.91 12.33
N HIS A 159 -1.96 -10.84 12.67
CA HIS A 159 -2.25 -9.51 12.14
C HIS A 159 -1.65 -9.32 10.75
N LEU A 160 -2.46 -8.85 9.82
CA LEU A 160 -2.13 -8.72 8.38
C LEU A 160 -0.85 -7.91 8.12
N THR A 161 -0.63 -6.81 8.87
CA THR A 161 0.58 -5.99 8.71
C THR A 161 1.85 -6.79 9.04
N GLY A 162 1.84 -7.55 10.14
CA GLY A 162 2.94 -8.44 10.52
C GLY A 162 3.13 -9.56 9.47
N ARG A 163 2.04 -10.15 9.01
CA ARG A 163 2.08 -11.18 7.97
C ARG A 163 2.75 -10.68 6.69
N LEU A 164 2.35 -9.52 6.17
CA LEU A 164 2.94 -8.94 4.97
C LEU A 164 4.42 -8.62 5.18
N THR A 165 4.79 -8.09 6.35
CA THR A 165 6.18 -7.84 6.71
C THR A 165 7.01 -9.12 6.69
N ASN A 166 6.51 -10.21 7.28
CA ASN A 166 7.20 -11.51 7.31
C ASN A 166 7.39 -12.08 5.89
N GLU A 167 6.41 -11.93 5.00
CA GLU A 167 6.55 -12.35 3.60
C GLU A 167 7.61 -11.51 2.85
N VAL A 168 7.72 -10.21 3.15
CA VAL A 168 8.80 -9.36 2.61
C VAL A 168 10.16 -9.81 3.13
N LEU A 169 10.31 -10.04 4.44
CA LEU A 169 11.58 -10.47 5.03
C LEU A 169 12.05 -11.81 4.42
N ARG A 170 11.13 -12.76 4.25
CA ARG A 170 11.42 -14.03 3.57
C ARG A 170 11.89 -13.81 2.13
N THR A 171 11.18 -12.95 1.38
CA THR A 171 11.53 -12.66 -0.02
C THR A 171 12.87 -11.94 -0.14
N LEU A 172 13.22 -11.08 0.81
CA LEU A 172 14.53 -10.43 0.88
C LEU A 172 15.64 -11.47 1.06
N GLU A 173 15.49 -12.40 2.00
CA GLU A 173 16.47 -13.47 2.23
C GLU A 173 16.64 -14.36 0.99
N GLU A 174 15.54 -14.74 0.33
CA GLU A 174 15.55 -15.52 -0.91
C GLU A 174 16.12 -14.77 -2.12
N SER A 175 16.33 -13.46 -2.00
CA SER A 175 16.73 -12.58 -3.12
C SER A 175 18.07 -11.88 -2.89
N LYS A 176 18.79 -12.19 -1.80
CA LYS A 176 20.01 -11.49 -1.40
C LYS A 176 21.14 -11.52 -2.46
N ASP A 177 21.16 -12.54 -3.30
CA ASP A 177 22.21 -12.75 -4.31
C ASP A 177 21.88 -12.10 -5.67
N ARG A 178 20.81 -11.32 -5.78
CA ARG A 178 20.40 -10.67 -7.02
C ARG A 178 19.70 -9.34 -6.76
N PRO A 179 19.71 -8.37 -7.70
CA PRO A 179 18.97 -7.15 -7.55
C PRO A 179 17.46 -7.41 -7.43
N PHE A 180 16.79 -6.65 -6.56
CA PHE A 180 15.36 -6.79 -6.34
C PHE A 180 14.66 -5.43 -6.23
N PHE A 181 13.38 -5.41 -6.63
CA PHE A 181 12.41 -4.35 -6.38
C PHE A 181 11.23 -4.93 -5.61
N ILE A 182 11.08 -4.55 -4.36
CA ILE A 182 9.98 -4.94 -3.48
C ILE A 182 9.07 -3.74 -3.28
N TYR A 183 7.78 -3.92 -3.59
CA TYR A 183 6.73 -2.93 -3.32
C TYR A 183 5.84 -3.45 -2.18
N LEU A 184 6.09 -2.95 -0.97
CA LEU A 184 5.29 -3.24 0.22
C LEU A 184 4.22 -2.16 0.39
N SER A 185 3.00 -2.52 0.06
CA SER A 185 1.82 -1.67 0.09
C SER A 185 0.90 -2.09 1.23
N TYR A 186 1.11 -1.53 2.41
CA TYR A 186 0.27 -1.86 3.55
C TYR A 186 -1.19 -1.41 3.36
N TYR A 187 -2.13 -2.18 3.92
CA TYR A 187 -3.50 -1.72 4.09
C TYR A 187 -3.65 -0.75 5.27
N THR A 188 -2.79 -0.84 6.29
CA THR A 188 -2.74 0.10 7.42
C THR A 188 -2.37 1.50 6.92
N VAL A 189 -3.02 2.55 7.41
CA VAL A 189 -3.98 2.60 8.52
C VAL A 189 -5.46 2.72 8.09
N HIS A 190 -5.80 2.29 6.87
CA HIS A 190 -7.15 2.31 6.30
C HIS A 190 -8.14 1.50 7.15
N THR A 191 -9.42 1.84 7.06
CA THR A 191 -10.52 1.09 7.70
C THR A 191 -10.61 -0.37 7.18
N PRO A 192 -11.14 -1.32 8.02
CA PRO A 192 -11.66 -1.15 9.38
C PRO A 192 -10.57 -0.87 10.41
N LEU A 193 -10.85 -0.08 11.45
CA LEU A 193 -9.88 0.25 12.48
C LEU A 193 -9.71 -0.96 13.44
N GLN A 194 -8.70 -1.76 13.20
CA GLN A 194 -8.39 -2.96 13.97
C GLN A 194 -6.88 -3.00 14.28
N ALA A 195 -6.52 -3.26 15.54
CA ALA A 195 -5.14 -3.34 15.97
C ALA A 195 -4.95 -4.45 17.03
N PRO A 196 -3.72 -4.94 17.22
CA PRO A 196 -3.38 -5.85 18.32
C PRO A 196 -3.81 -5.29 19.68
N LYS A 197 -4.32 -6.17 20.54
CA LYS A 197 -4.92 -5.75 21.83
C LYS A 197 -3.96 -5.00 22.74
N ASP A 198 -2.72 -5.40 22.77
CA ASP A 198 -1.63 -4.77 23.54
C ASP A 198 -1.39 -3.32 23.09
N LEU A 199 -1.36 -3.06 21.79
CA LEU A 199 -1.24 -1.71 21.23
C LEU A 199 -2.48 -0.86 21.54
N VAL A 200 -3.67 -1.43 21.44
CA VAL A 200 -4.91 -0.72 21.83
C VAL A 200 -4.87 -0.33 23.31
N GLN A 201 -4.44 -1.24 24.20
CA GLN A 201 -4.30 -0.96 25.64
C GLN A 201 -3.26 0.12 25.90
N LYS A 202 -2.10 0.05 25.25
CA LYS A 202 -1.05 1.07 25.36
C LYS A 202 -1.60 2.47 25.05
N TYR A 203 -2.28 2.63 23.92
CA TYR A 203 -2.79 3.95 23.50
C TYR A 203 -4.00 4.41 24.30
N ARG A 204 -4.85 3.51 24.81
CA ARG A 204 -5.89 3.86 25.77
C ARG A 204 -5.29 4.43 27.06
N ALA A 205 -4.27 3.78 27.61
CA ALA A 205 -3.59 4.28 28.81
C ALA A 205 -2.85 5.61 28.57
N LYS A 206 -2.38 5.87 27.35
CA LYS A 206 -1.78 7.15 26.97
C LYS A 206 -2.82 8.27 26.85
N ALA A 207 -4.02 7.97 26.34
CA ALA A 207 -5.09 8.95 26.15
C ALA A 207 -5.72 9.46 27.47
N THR A 208 -5.53 8.73 28.58
CA THR A 208 -6.07 9.09 29.92
C THR A 208 -5.08 9.85 30.80
N ARG A 209 -3.89 10.17 30.29
CA ARG A 209 -2.85 10.99 30.96
C ARG A 209 -2.87 12.42 30.46
#